data_50f8f9c399f0d8ea798df5c5bc5215d7
#
_entry.id   50f8f9c399f0d8ea798df5c5bc5215d7
#
_cell.length_a   1.000
_cell.length_b   1.000
_cell.length_c   1.000
_cell.angle_alpha   90.00
_cell.angle_beta   90.00
_cell.angle_gamma   90.00
#
_symmetry.space_group_name_H-M   'P 1'
#
loop_
_entity.id
_entity.type
_entity.pdbx_description
1 polymer ?
#
loop_
_entity_poly.entity_id
_entity_poly.type
_entity_poly.pdbx_seq_one_letter_code
_entity_poly.pdbx_strand_id
1 'polypeptide(L)'
;MGGYILYLYKTVRKFWGEAVVVTQELDDIIGNAVVKDSIINNSDTFILLDQTKFKDNFDRIAALLSLNKVEQNKIFTINNLNNKSGRSRFKEFYLKRGSKGEVYGNEVSIEQYLTYTTEKPEKSAVEYYVHKYGSYDEALLKIVSDLKGFGDSLENLVSLVNLYRNPLDEKVMSYYCKMKNQNKKLNVFKIISKEMEDQNISFLELINKEEYQYEKV
;
A
#
# COMPACT_ATOMS: atom_id res chain seq x y z
N MET A 1 20.20 21.62 -13.24
CA MET A 1 19.19 20.53 -13.36
C MET A 1 18.07 20.86 -14.36
N GLY A 2 17.42 22.03 -14.31
CA GLY A 2 16.33 22.41 -15.22
C GLY A 2 16.65 22.34 -16.73
N GLY A 3 17.86 22.74 -17.13
CA GLY A 3 18.26 22.66 -18.55
C GLY A 3 18.35 21.25 -19.11
N TYR A 4 18.71 20.25 -18.27
CA TYR A 4 18.74 18.85 -18.68
C TYR A 4 17.33 18.27 -18.88
N ILE A 5 16.40 18.58 -17.98
CA ILE A 5 15.00 18.17 -18.08
C ILE A 5 14.39 18.74 -19.36
N LEU A 6 14.63 20.03 -19.62
CA LEU A 6 14.17 20.71 -20.85
C LEU A 6 14.71 20.02 -22.12
N TYR A 7 16.00 19.71 -22.14
CA TYR A 7 16.62 18.99 -23.24
C TYR A 7 16.01 17.60 -23.41
N LEU A 8 15.87 16.85 -22.34
CA LEU A 8 15.31 15.50 -22.34
C LEU A 8 13.89 15.50 -22.95
N TYR A 9 12.99 16.34 -22.45
CA TYR A 9 11.61 16.40 -22.96
C TYR A 9 11.50 16.83 -24.42
N LYS A 10 12.45 17.63 -24.92
CA LYS A 10 12.48 18.04 -26.33
C LYS A 10 13.09 16.99 -27.26
N THR A 11 13.94 16.10 -26.76
CA THR A 11 14.78 15.27 -27.62
C THR A 11 14.54 13.77 -27.47
N VAL A 12 14.03 13.30 -26.31
CA VAL A 12 13.88 11.86 -26.01
C VAL A 12 13.12 11.10 -27.09
N ARG A 13 12.09 11.71 -27.67
CA ARG A 13 11.28 11.14 -28.76
C ARG A 13 12.12 10.77 -29.99
N LYS A 14 13.19 11.51 -30.28
CA LYS A 14 14.09 11.25 -31.43
C LYS A 14 14.89 9.96 -31.25
N PHE A 15 15.02 9.50 -30.01
CA PHE A 15 15.77 8.32 -29.61
C PHE A 15 14.88 7.14 -29.20
N TRP A 16 13.58 7.20 -29.54
CA TRP A 16 12.58 6.19 -29.17
C TRP A 16 12.48 5.97 -27.65
N GLY A 17 12.87 6.97 -26.87
CA GLY A 17 12.81 6.94 -25.42
C GLY A 17 11.55 7.59 -24.88
N GLU A 18 11.28 7.33 -23.62
CA GLU A 18 10.22 7.95 -22.84
C GLU A 18 10.81 8.74 -21.68
N ALA A 19 10.17 9.84 -21.31
CA ALA A 19 10.50 10.62 -20.13
C ALA A 19 9.30 10.65 -19.20
N VAL A 20 9.46 10.10 -18.00
CA VAL A 20 8.43 10.08 -16.98
C VAL A 20 8.89 10.93 -15.80
N VAL A 21 8.05 11.86 -15.36
CA VAL A 21 8.25 12.62 -14.12
C VAL A 21 7.21 12.19 -13.12
N VAL A 22 7.67 11.84 -11.93
CA VAL A 22 6.82 11.52 -10.78
C VAL A 22 7.10 12.55 -9.69
N THR A 23 6.06 13.18 -9.16
CA THR A 23 6.16 14.14 -8.07
C THR A 23 5.02 13.95 -7.06
N GLN A 24 5.28 14.25 -5.82
CA GLN A 24 4.26 14.30 -4.77
C GLN A 24 3.65 15.70 -4.63
N GLU A 25 4.39 16.73 -5.04
CA GLU A 25 3.97 18.13 -4.94
C GLU A 25 4.00 18.79 -6.32
N LEU A 26 2.90 19.41 -6.68
CA LEU A 26 2.80 20.11 -7.95
C LEU A 26 3.75 21.32 -7.99
N ASP A 27 4.01 21.95 -6.85
CA ASP A 27 4.89 23.12 -6.74
C ASP A 27 6.33 22.78 -7.13
N ASP A 28 6.78 21.53 -7.03
CA ASP A 28 8.08 21.09 -7.56
C ASP A 28 8.19 21.28 -9.07
N ILE A 29 7.08 21.10 -9.78
CA ILE A 29 7.02 21.31 -11.23
C ILE A 29 6.76 22.78 -11.56
N ILE A 30 5.86 23.44 -10.83
CA ILE A 30 5.40 24.82 -11.11
C ILE A 30 6.45 25.84 -10.70
N GLY A 31 7.26 25.57 -9.70
CA GLY A 31 8.26 26.51 -9.14
C GLY A 31 9.32 26.98 -10.14
N ASN A 32 9.48 26.27 -11.26
CA ASN A 32 10.35 26.69 -12.36
C ASN A 32 9.55 26.79 -13.67
N ALA A 33 9.23 27.99 -14.10
CA ALA A 33 8.38 28.24 -15.25
C ALA A 33 8.88 27.54 -16.55
N VAL A 34 10.20 27.52 -16.78
CA VAL A 34 10.79 26.89 -17.98
C VAL A 34 10.62 25.37 -17.95
N VAL A 35 10.81 24.74 -16.80
CA VAL A 35 10.64 23.30 -16.61
C VAL A 35 9.17 22.93 -16.69
N LYS A 36 8.30 23.69 -16.06
CA LYS A 36 6.85 23.53 -16.08
C LYS A 36 6.33 23.46 -17.52
N ASP A 37 6.56 24.52 -18.30
CA ASP A 37 6.04 24.59 -19.66
C ASP A 37 6.60 23.46 -20.57
N SER A 38 7.85 23.09 -20.32
CA SER A 38 8.47 22.02 -21.07
C SER A 38 7.89 20.63 -20.75
N ILE A 39 7.62 20.34 -19.48
CA ILE A 39 7.01 19.10 -19.06
C ILE A 39 5.57 19.03 -19.56
N ILE A 40 4.76 20.05 -19.27
CA ILE A 40 3.33 20.04 -19.58
C ILE A 40 3.08 20.00 -21.09
N ASN A 41 3.77 20.84 -21.88
CA ASN A 41 3.54 20.92 -23.32
C ASN A 41 4.09 19.72 -24.10
N ASN A 42 5.03 18.97 -23.55
CA ASN A 42 5.60 17.80 -24.21
C ASN A 42 5.15 16.46 -23.59
N SER A 43 4.32 16.48 -22.55
CA SER A 43 3.71 15.27 -22.00
C SER A 43 2.40 14.97 -22.72
N ASP A 44 2.26 13.74 -23.19
CA ASP A 44 1.05 13.24 -23.87
C ASP A 44 0.08 12.59 -22.87
N THR A 45 0.62 12.10 -21.74
CA THR A 45 -0.14 11.35 -20.76
C THR A 45 0.09 11.91 -19.35
N PHE A 46 -1.01 12.10 -18.61
CA PHE A 46 -1.01 12.52 -17.22
C PHE A 46 -1.72 11.47 -16.37
N ILE A 47 -1.09 11.08 -15.28
CA ILE A 47 -1.66 10.16 -14.30
C ILE A 47 -1.80 10.91 -12.98
N LEU A 48 -3.02 11.00 -12.46
CA LEU A 48 -3.31 11.60 -11.18
C LEU A 48 -3.80 10.52 -10.21
N LEU A 49 -3.12 10.43 -9.08
CA LEU A 49 -3.57 9.63 -7.95
C LEU A 49 -4.62 10.43 -7.16
N ASP A 50 -5.02 9.93 -6.00
CA ASP A 50 -6.01 10.58 -5.13
C ASP A 50 -5.60 12.03 -4.79
N GLN A 51 -6.45 12.96 -5.18
CA GLN A 51 -6.25 14.41 -4.99
C GLN A 51 -7.14 15.00 -3.89
N THR A 52 -7.77 14.17 -3.08
CA THR A 52 -8.73 14.62 -2.05
C THR A 52 -8.11 15.61 -1.07
N LYS A 53 -6.82 15.45 -0.76
CA LYS A 53 -6.07 16.38 0.12
C LYS A 53 -5.90 17.78 -0.46
N PHE A 54 -5.96 17.92 -1.77
CA PHE A 54 -5.71 19.19 -2.48
C PHE A 54 -6.99 19.82 -3.02
N LYS A 55 -8.16 19.35 -2.58
CA LYS A 55 -9.47 19.77 -3.10
C LYS A 55 -9.65 21.29 -3.12
N ASP A 56 -9.21 21.97 -2.07
CA ASP A 56 -9.37 23.42 -1.92
C ASP A 56 -8.44 24.23 -2.84
N ASN A 57 -7.33 23.64 -3.30
CA ASN A 57 -6.35 24.28 -4.17
C ASN A 57 -6.27 23.60 -5.56
N PHE A 58 -7.24 22.74 -5.88
CA PHE A 58 -7.21 21.93 -7.10
C PHE A 58 -7.35 22.76 -8.39
N ASP A 59 -7.88 23.98 -8.31
CA ASP A 59 -8.06 24.86 -9.48
C ASP A 59 -6.74 25.13 -10.20
N ARG A 60 -5.62 25.19 -9.50
CA ARG A 60 -4.28 25.36 -10.11
C ARG A 60 -3.88 24.15 -10.94
N ILE A 61 -4.16 22.95 -10.45
CA ILE A 61 -3.91 21.68 -11.15
C ILE A 61 -4.84 21.59 -12.35
N ALA A 62 -6.11 21.90 -12.16
CA ALA A 62 -7.13 21.86 -13.19
C ALA A 62 -6.80 22.82 -14.35
N ALA A 63 -6.38 24.04 -14.06
CA ALA A 63 -5.95 25.00 -15.07
C ALA A 63 -4.69 24.53 -15.82
N LEU A 64 -3.70 24.00 -15.08
CA LEU A 64 -2.44 23.52 -15.64
C LEU A 64 -2.64 22.35 -16.64
N LEU A 65 -3.51 21.40 -16.29
CA LEU A 65 -3.79 20.21 -17.09
C LEU A 65 -5.00 20.39 -18.00
N SER A 66 -5.56 21.59 -18.08
CA SER A 66 -6.77 21.91 -18.86
C SER A 66 -7.91 20.93 -18.59
N LEU A 67 -8.21 20.72 -17.28
CA LEU A 67 -9.27 19.80 -16.85
C LEU A 67 -10.61 20.52 -16.83
N ASN A 68 -11.58 19.97 -17.54
CA ASN A 68 -12.96 20.45 -17.47
C ASN A 68 -13.65 19.99 -16.17
N LYS A 69 -14.84 20.50 -15.89
CA LYS A 69 -15.56 20.22 -14.63
C LYS A 69 -15.93 18.74 -14.47
N VAL A 70 -16.21 18.04 -15.56
CA VAL A 70 -16.53 16.60 -15.54
C VAL A 70 -15.28 15.80 -15.16
N GLU A 71 -14.13 16.12 -15.73
CA GLU A 71 -12.84 15.50 -15.39
C GLU A 71 -12.46 15.73 -13.93
N GLN A 72 -12.62 16.95 -13.43
CA GLN A 72 -12.39 17.27 -12.02
C GLN A 72 -13.27 16.41 -11.10
N ASN A 73 -14.56 16.28 -11.42
CA ASN A 73 -15.47 15.45 -10.65
C ASN A 73 -15.05 13.96 -10.66
N LYS A 74 -14.63 13.42 -11.82
CA LYS A 74 -14.09 12.06 -11.92
C LYS A 74 -12.87 11.87 -11.02
N ILE A 75 -11.94 12.83 -11.01
CA ILE A 75 -10.73 12.76 -10.18
C ILE A 75 -11.08 12.67 -8.69
N PHE A 76 -12.08 13.40 -8.24
CA PHE A 76 -12.52 13.35 -6.84
C PHE A 76 -13.33 12.10 -6.46
N THR A 77 -13.66 11.22 -7.42
CA THR A 77 -14.24 9.90 -7.13
C THR A 77 -13.20 8.81 -6.87
N ILE A 78 -11.92 9.09 -7.16
CA ILE A 78 -10.82 8.13 -6.99
C ILE A 78 -10.81 7.63 -5.54
N ASN A 79 -10.75 6.30 -5.40
CA ASN A 79 -10.73 5.59 -4.13
C ASN A 79 -11.99 5.76 -3.23
N ASN A 80 -13.07 6.34 -3.73
CA ASN A 80 -14.32 6.52 -2.97
C ASN A 80 -15.34 5.38 -3.15
N LEU A 81 -15.03 4.35 -3.94
CA LEU A 81 -15.92 3.21 -4.14
C LEU A 81 -16.15 2.43 -2.84
N ASN A 82 -17.42 2.17 -2.52
CA ASN A 82 -17.83 1.44 -1.32
C ASN A 82 -17.73 -0.09 -1.44
N ASN A 83 -17.44 -0.61 -2.65
CA ASN A 83 -17.41 -2.05 -2.95
C ASN A 83 -16.01 -2.69 -2.79
N LYS A 84 -15.16 -2.08 -1.97
CA LYS A 84 -13.75 -2.53 -1.75
C LYS A 84 -13.60 -3.60 -0.69
N SER A 85 -14.69 -4.13 -0.14
CA SER A 85 -14.62 -5.18 0.88
C SER A 85 -13.76 -6.35 0.38
N GLY A 86 -12.69 -6.64 1.11
CA GLY A 86 -11.72 -7.70 0.75
C GLY A 86 -10.72 -7.36 -0.36
N ARG A 87 -10.74 -6.12 -0.90
CA ARG A 87 -9.83 -5.68 -1.99
C ARG A 87 -8.96 -4.50 -1.55
N SER A 88 -8.19 -4.68 -0.48
CA SER A 88 -7.32 -3.62 0.08
C SER A 88 -6.23 -3.13 -0.90
N ARG A 89 -5.82 -4.01 -1.82
CA ARG A 89 -4.79 -3.71 -2.84
C ARG A 89 -5.34 -3.08 -4.11
N PHE A 90 -6.66 -2.95 -4.22
CA PHE A 90 -7.29 -2.23 -5.33
C PHE A 90 -7.15 -0.72 -5.11
N LYS A 91 -6.57 -0.04 -6.08
CA LYS A 91 -6.41 1.42 -6.10
C LYS A 91 -6.89 1.96 -7.43
N GLU A 92 -7.41 3.17 -7.41
CA GLU A 92 -7.85 3.86 -8.60
C GLU A 92 -6.91 5.03 -8.91
N PHE A 93 -6.82 5.37 -10.18
CA PHE A 93 -6.10 6.53 -10.67
C PHE A 93 -6.83 7.11 -11.89
N TYR A 94 -6.67 8.43 -12.08
CA TYR A 94 -7.15 9.09 -13.28
C TYR A 94 -6.04 9.15 -14.30
N LEU A 95 -6.33 8.75 -15.54
CA LEU A 95 -5.40 8.82 -16.67
C LEU A 95 -6.01 9.71 -17.74
N LYS A 96 -5.29 10.77 -18.12
CA LYS A 96 -5.62 11.66 -19.23
C LYS A 96 -4.60 11.48 -20.34
N ARG A 97 -5.10 11.25 -21.56
CA ARG A 97 -4.29 11.23 -22.76
C ARG A 97 -4.96 12.07 -23.82
N GLY A 98 -4.29 13.16 -24.22
CA GLY A 98 -4.87 14.16 -25.11
C GLY A 98 -6.16 14.75 -24.51
N SER A 99 -7.27 14.66 -25.24
CA SER A 99 -8.59 15.16 -24.80
C SER A 99 -9.41 14.16 -24.00
N LYS A 100 -8.96 12.92 -23.83
CA LYS A 100 -9.69 11.86 -23.13
C LYS A 100 -9.09 11.61 -21.75
N GLY A 101 -9.96 11.58 -20.73
CA GLY A 101 -9.56 11.27 -19.38
C GLY A 101 -10.59 10.40 -18.67
N GLU A 102 -10.13 9.28 -18.08
CA GLU A 102 -10.96 8.32 -17.36
C GLU A 102 -10.30 7.83 -16.08
N VAL A 103 -11.11 7.31 -15.18
CA VAL A 103 -10.65 6.63 -13.96
C VAL A 103 -10.47 5.15 -14.26
N TYR A 104 -9.32 4.63 -13.89
CA TYR A 104 -8.95 3.22 -14.02
C TYR A 104 -8.68 2.62 -12.66
N GLY A 105 -9.03 1.34 -12.52
CA GLY A 105 -8.69 0.55 -11.34
C GLY A 105 -7.45 -0.30 -11.59
N ASN A 106 -6.58 -0.37 -10.59
CA ASN A 106 -5.42 -1.24 -10.57
C ASN A 106 -5.46 -2.13 -9.33
N GLU A 107 -5.26 -3.43 -9.51
CA GLU A 107 -5.14 -4.38 -8.44
C GLU A 107 -3.90 -5.24 -8.69
N VAL A 108 -3.03 -5.30 -7.71
CA VAL A 108 -1.79 -6.06 -7.78
C VAL A 108 -1.89 -7.36 -6.99
N SER A 109 -1.09 -8.37 -7.35
CA SER A 109 -0.98 -9.59 -6.58
C SER A 109 -0.36 -9.30 -5.19
N ILE A 110 -0.44 -10.27 -4.27
CA ILE A 110 0.16 -10.12 -2.93
C ILE A 110 1.68 -10.00 -3.05
N GLU A 111 2.28 -10.79 -3.92
CA GLU A 111 3.71 -10.78 -4.20
C GLU A 111 4.16 -9.40 -4.70
N GLN A 112 3.47 -8.86 -5.69
CA GLN A 112 3.76 -7.51 -6.21
C GLN A 112 3.58 -6.45 -5.13
N TYR A 113 2.50 -6.53 -4.35
CA TYR A 113 2.25 -5.58 -3.26
C TYR A 113 3.40 -5.61 -2.24
N LEU A 114 3.79 -6.79 -1.77
CA LEU A 114 4.89 -6.94 -0.80
C LEU A 114 6.24 -6.53 -1.38
N THR A 115 6.42 -6.61 -2.71
CA THR A 115 7.64 -6.14 -3.38
C THR A 115 7.79 -4.62 -3.29
N TYR A 116 6.68 -3.89 -3.41
CA TYR A 116 6.70 -2.42 -3.48
C TYR A 116 6.27 -1.72 -2.20
N THR A 117 5.80 -2.46 -1.19
CA THR A 117 5.35 -1.85 0.07
C THR A 117 6.47 -1.06 0.76
N THR A 118 6.10 0.08 1.34
CA THR A 118 6.98 0.90 2.18
C THR A 118 6.62 0.79 3.67
N GLU A 119 5.56 0.06 3.99
CA GLU A 119 5.06 -0.11 5.35
C GLU A 119 6.04 -0.94 6.20
N LYS A 120 6.47 -0.39 7.33
CA LYS A 120 7.47 -1.03 8.21
C LYS A 120 7.07 -2.43 8.69
N PRO A 121 5.82 -2.70 9.12
CA PRO A 121 5.43 -4.04 9.56
C PRO A 121 5.54 -5.08 8.44
N GLU A 122 5.13 -4.73 7.23
CA GLU A 122 5.18 -5.61 6.07
C GLU A 122 6.62 -5.91 5.65
N LYS A 123 7.48 -4.87 5.61
CA LYS A 123 8.91 -5.04 5.35
C LYS A 123 9.56 -5.97 6.37
N SER A 124 9.30 -5.77 7.67
CA SER A 124 9.84 -6.62 8.74
C SER A 124 9.40 -8.08 8.58
N ALA A 125 8.14 -8.32 8.16
CA ALA A 125 7.67 -9.67 7.89
C ALA A 125 8.38 -10.29 6.68
N VAL A 126 8.51 -9.54 5.56
CA VAL A 126 9.23 -10.00 4.37
C VAL A 126 10.69 -10.32 4.70
N GLU A 127 11.39 -9.43 5.40
CA GLU A 127 12.79 -9.64 5.84
C GLU A 127 12.94 -10.91 6.68
N TYR A 128 12.01 -11.18 7.59
CA TYR A 128 12.01 -12.42 8.35
C TYR A 128 11.94 -13.65 7.43
N TYR A 129 11.05 -13.64 6.44
CA TYR A 129 10.93 -14.74 5.48
C TYR A 129 12.17 -14.87 4.59
N VAL A 130 12.76 -13.76 4.16
CA VAL A 130 14.03 -13.78 3.39
C VAL A 130 15.15 -14.42 4.22
N HIS A 131 15.28 -14.06 5.49
CA HIS A 131 16.25 -14.68 6.38
C HIS A 131 16.01 -16.18 6.57
N LYS A 132 14.74 -16.59 6.63
CA LYS A 132 14.37 -17.99 6.86
C LYS A 132 14.55 -18.86 5.63
N TYR A 133 14.27 -18.34 4.44
CA TYR A 133 14.23 -19.11 3.19
C TYR A 133 15.36 -18.79 2.21
N GLY A 134 16.19 -17.80 2.49
CA GLY A 134 17.43 -17.53 1.78
C GLY A 134 17.30 -16.67 0.52
N SER A 135 16.11 -16.54 -0.08
CA SER A 135 15.90 -15.68 -1.25
C SER A 135 14.62 -14.86 -1.13
N TYR A 136 14.60 -13.73 -1.84
CA TYR A 136 13.44 -12.83 -1.84
C TYR A 136 12.22 -13.48 -2.50
N ASP A 137 12.43 -14.14 -3.64
CA ASP A 137 11.35 -14.79 -4.40
C ASP A 137 10.72 -15.95 -3.62
N GLU A 138 11.55 -16.77 -2.99
CA GLU A 138 11.06 -17.86 -2.12
C GLU A 138 10.31 -17.33 -0.90
N ALA A 139 10.79 -16.23 -0.32
CA ALA A 139 10.12 -15.57 0.79
C ALA A 139 8.70 -15.11 0.42
N LEU A 140 8.53 -14.45 -0.73
CA LEU A 140 7.23 -14.00 -1.20
C LEU A 140 6.27 -15.16 -1.46
N LEU A 141 6.74 -16.22 -2.14
CA LEU A 141 5.95 -17.42 -2.38
C LEU A 141 5.50 -18.09 -1.08
N LYS A 142 6.39 -18.10 -0.07
CA LYS A 142 6.10 -18.67 1.24
C LYS A 142 5.09 -17.85 2.02
N ILE A 143 5.20 -16.50 2.02
CA ILE A 143 4.21 -15.63 2.65
C ILE A 143 2.82 -15.88 2.04
N VAL A 144 2.73 -15.99 0.71
CA VAL A 144 1.45 -16.26 0.02
C VAL A 144 0.90 -17.64 0.38
N SER A 145 1.76 -18.65 0.45
CA SER A 145 1.37 -20.01 0.88
C SER A 145 0.87 -20.01 2.33
N ASP A 146 1.61 -19.34 3.22
CA ASP A 146 1.27 -19.26 4.63
C ASP A 146 -0.01 -18.45 4.85
N LEU A 147 -0.25 -17.42 4.06
CA LEU A 147 -1.49 -16.65 4.08
C LEU A 147 -2.71 -17.51 3.72
N LYS A 148 -2.58 -18.42 2.76
CA LYS A 148 -3.64 -19.38 2.42
C LYS A 148 -3.93 -20.34 3.58
N GLY A 149 -2.88 -20.82 4.25
CA GLY A 149 -3.01 -21.67 5.43
C GLY A 149 -3.57 -20.94 6.65
N PHE A 150 -3.22 -19.66 6.79
CA PHE A 150 -3.69 -18.81 7.87
C PHE A 150 -5.20 -18.51 7.80
N GLY A 151 -5.76 -18.40 6.58
CA GLY A 151 -7.20 -18.24 6.36
C GLY A 151 -7.76 -16.90 6.81
N ASP A 152 -6.93 -15.87 6.93
CA ASP A 152 -7.30 -14.51 7.32
C ASP A 152 -6.61 -13.46 6.43
N SER A 153 -6.66 -12.17 6.80
CA SER A 153 -6.07 -11.09 6.02
C SER A 153 -4.53 -11.08 6.08
N LEU A 154 -3.92 -10.49 5.06
CA LEU A 154 -2.47 -10.26 5.03
C LEU A 154 -2.00 -9.40 6.22
N GLU A 155 -2.78 -8.38 6.59
CA GLU A 155 -2.46 -7.49 7.71
C GLU A 155 -2.39 -8.25 9.04
N ASN A 156 -3.31 -9.21 9.22
CA ASN A 156 -3.33 -10.06 10.42
C ASN A 156 -2.17 -11.06 10.42
N LEU A 157 -1.83 -11.67 9.28
CA LEU A 157 -0.66 -12.52 9.17
C LEU A 157 0.63 -11.73 9.46
N VAL A 158 0.80 -10.56 8.85
CA VAL A 158 1.96 -9.68 9.08
C VAL A 158 2.08 -9.30 10.55
N SER A 159 0.98 -8.96 11.19
CA SER A 159 0.94 -8.64 12.61
C SER A 159 1.38 -9.84 13.47
N LEU A 160 0.89 -11.03 13.13
CA LEU A 160 1.25 -12.25 13.85
C LEU A 160 2.73 -12.63 13.65
N VAL A 161 3.25 -12.50 12.42
CA VAL A 161 4.68 -12.71 12.11
C VAL A 161 5.57 -11.77 12.91
N ASN A 162 5.18 -10.50 13.05
CA ASN A 162 5.95 -9.53 13.81
C ASN A 162 5.86 -9.75 15.32
N LEU A 163 4.76 -10.31 15.78
CA LEU A 163 4.58 -10.67 17.19
C LEU A 163 5.31 -11.98 17.53
N TYR A 164 5.20 -12.98 16.67
CA TYR A 164 5.83 -14.29 16.83
C TYR A 164 6.32 -14.86 15.49
N ARG A 165 7.60 -15.16 15.41
CA ARG A 165 8.29 -15.54 14.16
C ARG A 165 7.92 -16.93 13.59
N ASN A 166 7.00 -17.66 14.22
CA ASN A 166 6.41 -18.89 13.67
C ASN A 166 4.87 -18.79 13.67
N PRO A 167 4.26 -18.01 12.79
CA PRO A 167 2.85 -17.64 12.86
C PRO A 167 1.89 -18.81 12.66
N LEU A 168 2.32 -19.90 12.01
CA LEU A 168 1.50 -21.08 11.79
C LEU A 168 1.75 -22.21 12.80
N ASP A 169 2.43 -21.93 13.91
CA ASP A 169 2.51 -22.84 15.04
C ASP A 169 1.10 -23.14 15.56
N GLU A 170 0.82 -24.41 15.87
CA GLU A 170 -0.51 -24.89 16.23
C GLU A 170 -1.08 -24.18 17.46
N LYS A 171 -0.26 -23.94 18.47
CA LYS A 171 -0.66 -23.23 19.69
C LYS A 171 -0.95 -21.76 19.42
N VAL A 172 -0.09 -21.11 18.63
CA VAL A 172 -0.25 -19.72 18.21
C VAL A 172 -1.55 -19.54 17.42
N MET A 173 -1.82 -20.44 16.47
CA MET A 173 -3.04 -20.42 15.67
C MET A 173 -4.29 -20.65 16.50
N SER A 174 -4.25 -21.62 17.41
CA SER A 174 -5.35 -21.91 18.34
C SER A 174 -5.69 -20.68 19.20
N TYR A 175 -4.66 -20.07 19.79
CA TYR A 175 -4.83 -18.87 20.60
C TYR A 175 -5.38 -17.68 19.78
N TYR A 176 -4.80 -17.43 18.60
CA TYR A 176 -5.28 -16.38 17.70
C TYR A 176 -6.74 -16.56 17.33
N CYS A 177 -7.13 -17.76 16.90
CA CYS A 177 -8.51 -18.07 16.51
C CYS A 177 -9.49 -17.87 17.69
N LYS A 178 -9.09 -18.29 18.89
CA LYS A 178 -9.87 -18.09 20.13
C LYS A 178 -10.10 -16.59 20.38
N MET A 179 -9.04 -15.82 20.42
CA MET A 179 -9.08 -14.37 20.66
C MET A 179 -9.94 -13.65 19.61
N LYS A 180 -9.82 -14.03 18.34
CA LYS A 180 -10.61 -13.48 17.23
C LYS A 180 -12.10 -13.79 17.39
N ASN A 181 -12.46 -15.00 17.78
CA ASN A 181 -13.85 -15.41 17.97
C ASN A 181 -14.50 -14.69 19.16
N GLN A 182 -13.76 -14.44 20.24
CA GLN A 182 -14.24 -13.69 21.40
C GLN A 182 -14.39 -12.19 21.13
N ASN A 183 -13.58 -11.64 20.22
CA ASN A 183 -13.45 -10.20 19.99
C ASN A 183 -13.76 -9.78 18.53
N LYS A 184 -14.84 -10.30 17.94
CA LYS A 184 -15.21 -10.16 16.52
C LYS A 184 -15.20 -8.71 15.96
N LYS A 185 -15.35 -7.70 16.81
CA LYS A 185 -15.43 -6.29 16.42
C LYS A 185 -14.19 -5.47 16.80
N LEU A 186 -13.24 -6.06 17.46
CA LEU A 186 -12.06 -5.36 17.97
C LEU A 186 -10.79 -5.84 17.27
N ASN A 187 -9.77 -5.00 17.28
CA ASN A 187 -8.46 -5.39 16.78
C ASN A 187 -7.77 -6.30 17.82
N VAL A 188 -7.73 -7.60 17.50
CA VAL A 188 -7.20 -8.66 18.38
C VAL A 188 -5.76 -8.37 18.78
N PHE A 189 -4.92 -7.85 17.88
CA PHE A 189 -3.52 -7.56 18.18
C PHE A 189 -3.34 -6.43 19.20
N LYS A 190 -4.24 -5.44 19.21
CA LYS A 190 -4.24 -4.41 20.28
C LYS A 190 -4.56 -4.98 21.65
N ILE A 191 -5.46 -5.97 21.71
CA ILE A 191 -5.83 -6.65 22.94
C ILE A 191 -4.62 -7.47 23.43
N ILE A 192 -4.05 -8.30 22.57
CA ILE A 192 -2.88 -9.12 22.88
C ILE A 192 -1.71 -8.25 23.36
N SER A 193 -1.39 -7.18 22.62
CA SER A 193 -0.29 -6.28 23.02
C SER A 193 -0.53 -5.65 24.39
N LYS A 194 -1.77 -5.23 24.66
CA LYS A 194 -2.11 -4.66 25.95
C LYS A 194 -1.99 -5.69 27.09
N GLU A 195 -2.45 -6.90 26.87
CA GLU A 195 -2.32 -7.98 27.89
C GLU A 195 -0.86 -8.33 28.17
N MET A 196 -0.01 -8.34 27.12
CA MET A 196 1.44 -8.53 27.30
C MET A 196 2.07 -7.40 28.11
N GLU A 197 1.70 -6.15 27.83
CA GLU A 197 2.19 -4.97 28.55
C GLU A 197 1.70 -4.97 30.01
N ASP A 198 0.41 -5.16 30.24
CA ASP A 198 -0.21 -5.14 31.60
C ASP A 198 0.38 -6.23 32.51
N GLN A 199 0.75 -7.37 31.94
CA GLN A 199 1.33 -8.50 32.68
C GLN A 199 2.87 -8.54 32.63
N ASN A 200 3.48 -7.68 31.80
CA ASN A 200 4.94 -7.66 31.56
C ASN A 200 5.50 -9.03 31.16
N ILE A 201 4.83 -9.70 30.22
CA ILE A 201 5.20 -11.04 29.73
C ILE A 201 5.33 -11.07 28.21
N SER A 202 6.05 -12.07 27.70
CA SER A 202 6.17 -12.35 26.28
C SER A 202 4.90 -13.00 25.73
N PHE A 203 4.76 -13.00 24.39
CA PHE A 203 3.63 -13.64 23.73
C PHE A 203 3.54 -15.15 24.00
N LEU A 204 4.66 -15.85 24.05
CA LEU A 204 4.72 -17.28 24.40
C LEU A 204 4.28 -17.55 25.84
N GLU A 205 4.71 -16.70 26.78
CA GLU A 205 4.27 -16.82 28.17
C GLU A 205 2.78 -16.57 28.32
N LEU A 206 2.23 -15.63 27.54
CA LEU A 206 0.79 -15.37 27.52
C LEU A 206 0.00 -16.59 27.03
N ILE A 207 0.42 -17.22 25.92
CA ILE A 207 -0.21 -18.43 25.39
C ILE A 207 -0.15 -19.57 26.42
N ASN A 208 1.01 -19.81 27.00
CA ASN A 208 1.21 -20.89 27.95
C ASN A 208 0.40 -20.70 29.25
N LYS A 209 0.23 -19.48 29.74
CA LYS A 209 -0.61 -19.19 30.91
C LYS A 209 -2.08 -19.59 30.69
N GLU A 210 -2.61 -19.38 29.50
CA GLU A 210 -3.99 -19.78 29.19
C GLU A 210 -4.15 -21.28 29.12
N GLU A 211 -3.19 -22.06 28.61
CA GLU A 211 -3.24 -23.52 28.62
C GLU A 211 -3.33 -24.08 30.07
N TYR A 212 -2.54 -23.53 31.03
CA TYR A 212 -2.58 -23.97 32.42
C TYR A 212 -3.89 -23.68 33.15
N GLN A 213 -4.69 -22.72 32.67
CA GLN A 213 -6.01 -22.45 33.27
C GLN A 213 -7.08 -23.47 32.86
N TYR A 214 -6.91 -24.15 31.74
CA TYR A 214 -7.86 -25.16 31.25
C TYR A 214 -7.57 -26.58 31.74
N GLU A 215 -6.35 -26.91 32.13
CA GLU A 215 -6.03 -28.20 32.77
C GLU A 215 -6.51 -28.31 34.22
N LYS A 216 -7.01 -27.21 34.80
CA LYS A 216 -7.49 -27.16 36.21
C LYS A 216 -9.01 -27.09 36.35
N VAL A 217 -9.77 -27.23 35.27
CA VAL A 217 -11.23 -27.30 35.25
C VAL A 217 -11.64 -28.67 34.73
#